data_a58695bb88f44caf8ccb3dbce7ec5c05
#
_entry.id   a58695bb88f44caf8ccb3dbce7ec5c05
#
_cell.length_a   1.000
_cell.length_b   1.000
_cell.length_c   1.000
_cell.angle_alpha   90.00
_cell.angle_beta   90.00
_cell.angle_gamma   90.00
#
_symmetry.space_group_name_H-M   'P 1'
#
loop_
_entity.id
_entity.type
_entity.pdbx_description
1 polymer ?
#
loop_
_entity_poly.entity_id
_entity_poly.type
_entity_poly.pdbx_seq_one_letter_code
_entity_poly.pdbx_strand_id
1 'polypeptide(L)'
;DQDFYVSKSNEFAFKLLNSWPKWEKNFVNLIGEKFSGKTHLINIFLEKFKGIKIEANEINNEFLKKIKVFENIIIENFNDKIDENLLFTLLNIIDQDNKYLILTSKNPIVDHSFKLNDLNSRSKNFLLCNIEKPGDDLMFALILKNLSDRQISIDKKLVDFIIKRIDRSY
;
A
#
# COMPACT_ATOMS: atom_id res chain seq x y z
N ASP A 1 -14.55 8.59 1.98
CA ASP A 1 -15.10 7.63 0.99
C ASP A 1 -15.52 8.26 -0.35
N GLN A 2 -15.62 9.57 -0.47
CA GLN A 2 -16.09 10.21 -1.72
C GLN A 2 -15.04 10.31 -2.82
N ASP A 3 -13.77 10.01 -2.53
CA ASP A 3 -12.66 10.31 -3.42
C ASP A 3 -11.91 9.11 -4.00
N PHE A 4 -12.28 7.87 -3.62
CA PHE A 4 -11.66 6.67 -4.15
C PHE A 4 -12.51 6.02 -5.24
N TYR A 5 -11.97 5.99 -6.45
CA TYR A 5 -12.62 5.30 -7.56
C TYR A 5 -12.23 3.83 -7.57
N VAL A 6 -13.18 2.94 -7.28
CA VAL A 6 -13.00 1.49 -7.36
C VAL A 6 -13.09 1.06 -8.82
N SER A 7 -12.04 0.43 -9.32
CA SER A 7 -11.95 -0.15 -10.66
C SER A 7 -11.47 -1.60 -10.57
N LYS A 8 -11.49 -2.32 -11.68
CA LYS A 8 -10.96 -3.70 -11.74
C LYS A 8 -9.53 -3.81 -11.22
N SER A 9 -8.72 -2.76 -11.40
CA SER A 9 -7.30 -2.74 -11.00
C SER A 9 -7.06 -2.69 -9.49
N ASN A 10 -8.03 -2.23 -8.70
CA ASN A 10 -7.90 -2.03 -7.25
C ASN A 10 -9.04 -2.63 -6.41
N GLU A 11 -10.06 -3.20 -7.05
CA GLU A 11 -11.27 -3.71 -6.39
C GLU A 11 -10.96 -4.77 -5.33
N PHE A 12 -10.05 -5.69 -5.65
CA PHE A 12 -9.67 -6.75 -4.71
C PHE A 12 -8.97 -6.17 -3.47
N ALA A 13 -8.02 -5.25 -3.67
CA ALA A 13 -7.31 -4.59 -2.56
C ALA A 13 -8.27 -3.77 -1.69
N PHE A 14 -9.21 -3.04 -2.31
CA PHE A 14 -10.23 -2.29 -1.60
C PHE A 14 -11.14 -3.20 -0.75
N LYS A 15 -11.63 -4.30 -1.33
CA LYS A 15 -12.46 -5.30 -0.62
C LYS A 15 -11.69 -5.96 0.53
N LEU A 16 -10.42 -6.35 0.28
CA LEU A 16 -9.58 -6.96 1.30
C LEU A 16 -9.39 -6.03 2.49
N LEU A 17 -8.98 -4.77 2.26
CA LEU A 17 -8.76 -3.83 3.36
C LEU A 17 -10.05 -3.52 4.13
N ASN A 18 -11.19 -3.41 3.44
CA ASN A 18 -12.48 -3.19 4.09
C ASN A 18 -13.01 -4.40 4.87
N SER A 19 -12.50 -5.60 4.61
CA SER A 19 -12.88 -6.80 5.36
C SER A 19 -12.16 -6.94 6.71
N TRP A 20 -11.22 -6.04 7.04
CA TRP A 20 -10.56 -6.05 8.34
C TRP A 20 -11.59 -6.09 9.50
N PRO A 21 -11.37 -6.84 10.57
CA PRO A 21 -10.22 -7.71 10.88
C PRO A 21 -10.34 -9.16 10.38
N LYS A 22 -11.26 -9.46 9.47
CA LYS A 22 -11.54 -10.82 8.97
C LYS A 22 -10.58 -11.28 7.88
N TRP A 23 -9.29 -10.95 8.01
CA TRP A 23 -8.27 -11.42 7.09
C TRP A 23 -7.85 -12.86 7.43
N GLU A 24 -7.50 -13.63 6.41
CA GLU A 24 -6.98 -15.00 6.60
C GLU A 24 -5.60 -15.02 7.28
N LYS A 25 -4.83 -13.95 7.11
CA LYS A 25 -3.50 -13.76 7.70
C LYS A 25 -3.35 -12.34 8.23
N ASN A 26 -2.59 -12.18 9.30
CA ASN A 26 -2.35 -10.86 9.92
C ASN A 26 -1.39 -9.96 9.12
N PHE A 27 -0.70 -10.52 8.12
CA PHE A 27 0.29 -9.84 7.30
C PHE A 27 -0.23 -9.69 5.87
N VAL A 28 -0.37 -8.47 5.39
CA VAL A 28 -0.78 -8.15 4.02
C VAL A 28 0.33 -7.39 3.31
N ASN A 29 0.70 -7.83 2.12
CA ASN A 29 1.59 -7.10 1.22
C ASN A 29 0.80 -6.50 0.06
N LEU A 30 0.61 -5.19 0.06
CA LEU A 30 0.04 -4.43 -1.07
C LEU A 30 1.14 -4.16 -2.09
N ILE A 31 1.02 -4.76 -3.26
CA ILE A 31 2.02 -4.73 -4.31
C ILE A 31 1.51 -3.89 -5.48
N GLY A 32 2.37 -3.06 -6.04
CA GLY A 32 2.04 -2.28 -7.23
C GLY A 32 3.09 -1.24 -7.56
N GLU A 33 3.09 -0.82 -8.80
CA GLU A 33 3.98 0.22 -9.30
C GLU A 33 3.77 1.56 -8.57
N LYS A 34 4.72 2.47 -8.74
CA LYS A 34 4.55 3.85 -8.27
C LYS A 34 3.27 4.45 -8.87
N PHE A 35 2.53 5.20 -8.08
CA PHE A 35 1.25 5.81 -8.46
C PHE A 35 0.08 4.83 -8.72
N SER A 36 0.19 3.56 -8.35
CA SER A 36 -0.93 2.60 -8.48
C SER A 36 -2.07 2.82 -7.46
N GLY A 37 -1.93 3.79 -6.54
CA GLY A 37 -2.97 4.11 -5.54
C GLY A 37 -2.77 3.45 -4.18
N LYS A 38 -1.66 2.76 -3.90
CA LYS A 38 -1.39 2.10 -2.61
C LYS A 38 -1.55 3.05 -1.41
N THR A 39 -0.84 4.17 -1.43
CA THR A 39 -0.89 5.17 -0.34
C THR A 39 -2.30 5.73 -0.14
N HIS A 40 -3.06 5.90 -1.22
CA HIS A 40 -4.44 6.37 -1.11
C HIS A 40 -5.32 5.32 -0.41
N LEU A 41 -5.21 4.05 -0.78
CA LEU A 41 -5.89 2.95 -0.08
C LEU A 41 -5.52 2.85 1.40
N ILE A 42 -4.23 3.04 1.73
CA ILE A 42 -3.76 3.07 3.12
C ILE A 42 -4.40 4.22 3.90
N ASN A 43 -4.50 5.41 3.30
CA ASN A 43 -5.12 6.54 3.98
C ASN A 43 -6.60 6.27 4.27
N ILE A 44 -7.36 5.73 3.30
CA ILE A 44 -8.76 5.31 3.51
C ILE A 44 -8.87 4.27 4.63
N PHE A 45 -7.97 3.28 4.65
CA PHE A 45 -7.93 2.29 5.72
C PHE A 45 -7.72 2.93 7.10
N LEU A 46 -6.77 3.88 7.21
CA LEU A 46 -6.44 4.55 8.46
C LEU A 46 -7.52 5.55 8.93
N GLU A 47 -8.29 6.11 8.02
CA GLU A 47 -9.47 6.92 8.36
C GLU A 47 -10.55 6.07 9.03
N LYS A 48 -10.71 4.84 8.59
CA LYS A 48 -11.73 3.90 9.08
C LYS A 48 -11.25 3.09 10.28
N PHE A 49 -10.01 2.62 10.23
CA PHE A 49 -9.40 1.74 11.22
C PHE A 49 -8.11 2.37 11.74
N LYS A 50 -8.10 2.77 13.00
CA LYS A 50 -6.94 3.43 13.62
C LYS A 50 -5.67 2.57 13.51
N GLY A 51 -4.55 3.21 13.21
CA GLY A 51 -3.26 2.56 13.11
C GLY A 51 -2.11 3.56 13.10
N ILE A 52 -0.91 3.05 12.96
CA ILE A 52 0.30 3.86 12.82
C ILE A 52 1.01 3.50 11.51
N LYS A 53 1.55 4.50 10.82
CA LYS A 53 2.25 4.31 9.55
C LYS A 53 3.65 4.92 9.59
N ILE A 54 4.59 4.29 8.87
CA ILE A 54 5.96 4.72 8.73
C ILE A 54 6.50 4.33 7.35
N GLU A 55 7.44 5.13 6.83
CA GLU A 55 8.26 4.74 5.69
C GLU A 55 9.25 3.62 6.09
N ALA A 56 9.48 2.66 5.19
CA ALA A 56 10.33 1.51 5.48
C ALA A 56 11.76 1.89 5.91
N ASN A 57 12.32 2.96 5.33
CA ASN A 57 13.65 3.46 5.66
C ASN A 57 13.75 4.28 6.95
N GLU A 58 12.61 4.58 7.59
CA GLU A 58 12.54 5.34 8.84
C GLU A 58 12.30 4.46 10.07
N ILE A 59 12.14 3.14 9.87
CA ILE A 59 11.95 2.19 10.98
C ILE A 59 13.16 2.26 11.92
N ASN A 60 12.87 2.43 13.21
CA ASN A 60 13.86 2.53 14.27
C ASN A 60 13.32 2.00 15.60
N ASN A 61 14.17 1.91 16.62
CA ASN A 61 13.80 1.39 17.94
C ASN A 61 12.71 2.21 18.65
N GLU A 62 12.60 3.50 18.36
CA GLU A 62 11.53 4.34 18.93
C GLU A 62 10.18 3.96 18.31
N PHE A 63 10.14 3.73 17.01
CA PHE A 63 8.95 3.24 16.34
C PHE A 63 8.50 1.88 16.88
N LEU A 64 9.44 0.94 17.11
CA LEU A 64 9.13 -0.36 17.71
C LEU A 64 8.48 -0.25 19.11
N LYS A 65 8.81 0.79 19.87
CA LYS A 65 8.12 1.07 21.15
C LYS A 65 6.70 1.62 20.92
N LYS A 66 6.54 2.50 19.93
CA LYS A 66 5.24 3.13 19.60
C LYS A 66 4.21 2.14 19.09
N ILE A 67 4.59 1.13 18.32
CA ILE A 67 3.63 0.16 17.74
C ILE A 67 2.89 -0.66 18.80
N LYS A 68 3.39 -0.74 20.03
CA LYS A 68 2.76 -1.53 21.10
C LYS A 68 1.32 -1.11 21.41
N VAL A 69 0.98 0.16 21.23
CA VAL A 69 -0.35 0.72 21.53
C VAL A 69 -1.29 0.74 20.32
N PHE A 70 -0.83 0.30 19.14
CA PHE A 70 -1.62 0.26 17.92
C PHE A 70 -1.92 -1.18 17.52
N GLU A 71 -3.10 -1.44 16.99
CA GLU A 71 -3.50 -2.73 16.45
C GLU A 71 -3.06 -2.89 15.00
N ASN A 72 -3.15 -1.80 14.21
CA ASN A 72 -2.78 -1.79 12.80
C ASN A 72 -1.47 -1.04 12.58
N ILE A 73 -0.50 -1.71 11.98
CA ILE A 73 0.81 -1.17 11.62
C ILE A 73 0.95 -1.14 10.10
N ILE A 74 1.38 -0.02 9.57
CA ILE A 74 1.60 0.16 8.13
C ILE A 74 3.04 0.54 7.87
N ILE A 75 3.70 -0.21 6.98
CA ILE A 75 5.03 0.11 6.44
C ILE A 75 4.86 0.44 4.97
N GLU A 76 5.18 1.70 4.61
CA GLU A 76 5.13 2.13 3.22
C GLU A 76 6.49 2.03 2.54
N ASN A 77 6.45 1.74 1.23
CA ASN A 77 7.60 1.75 0.33
C ASN A 77 8.74 0.81 0.75
N PHE A 78 8.38 -0.44 1.10
CA PHE A 78 9.37 -1.48 1.38
C PHE A 78 10.37 -1.62 0.22
N ASN A 79 11.64 -1.70 0.56
CA ASN A 79 12.76 -1.83 -0.35
C ASN A 79 13.95 -2.51 0.33
N ASP A 80 15.02 -2.76 -0.42
CA ASP A 80 16.23 -3.51 -0.01
C ASP A 80 17.12 -2.78 0.99
N LYS A 81 16.81 -1.52 1.34
CA LYS A 81 17.60 -0.73 2.29
C LYS A 81 17.10 -0.83 3.73
N ILE A 82 16.04 -1.60 3.97
CA ILE A 82 15.50 -1.81 5.31
C ILE A 82 16.52 -2.56 6.18
N ASP A 83 16.62 -2.16 7.44
CA ASP A 83 17.38 -2.93 8.42
C ASP A 83 16.63 -4.23 8.75
N GLU A 84 17.21 -5.37 8.37
CA GLU A 84 16.59 -6.68 8.53
C GLU A 84 16.38 -7.05 10.00
N ASN A 85 17.23 -6.62 10.92
CA ASN A 85 17.07 -6.90 12.35
C ASN A 85 15.88 -6.12 12.92
N LEU A 86 15.71 -4.86 12.51
CA LEU A 86 14.55 -4.06 12.90
C LEU A 86 13.27 -4.63 12.31
N LEU A 87 13.27 -5.04 11.04
CA LEU A 87 12.13 -5.70 10.41
C LEU A 87 11.78 -7.01 11.12
N PHE A 88 12.77 -7.84 11.42
CA PHE A 88 12.57 -9.10 12.15
C PHE A 88 11.95 -8.86 13.53
N THR A 89 12.47 -7.88 14.27
CA THR A 89 11.94 -7.51 15.58
C THR A 89 10.51 -7.00 15.48
N LEU A 90 10.21 -6.18 14.47
CA LEU A 90 8.87 -5.66 14.21
C LEU A 90 7.88 -6.80 13.91
N LEU A 91 8.24 -7.74 13.02
CA LEU A 91 7.39 -8.88 12.70
C LEU A 91 7.14 -9.78 13.93
N ASN A 92 8.13 -9.94 14.81
CA ASN A 92 7.96 -10.67 16.07
C ASN A 92 6.95 -9.98 17.00
N ILE A 93 7.04 -8.67 17.16
CA ILE A 93 6.08 -7.91 17.99
C ILE A 93 4.67 -8.04 17.44
N ILE A 94 4.49 -7.90 16.13
CA ILE A 94 3.19 -7.99 15.47
C ILE A 94 2.57 -9.39 15.68
N ASP A 95 3.37 -10.43 15.51
CA ASP A 95 2.92 -11.82 15.66
C ASP A 95 2.58 -12.15 17.12
N GLN A 96 3.45 -11.80 18.07
CA GLN A 96 3.26 -12.07 19.50
C GLN A 96 2.06 -11.34 20.09
N ASP A 97 1.83 -10.10 19.64
CA ASP A 97 0.73 -9.26 20.15
C ASP A 97 -0.56 -9.40 19.32
N ASN A 98 -0.62 -10.33 18.36
CA ASN A 98 -1.75 -10.54 17.44
C ASN A 98 -2.20 -9.27 16.73
N LYS A 99 -1.25 -8.46 16.27
CA LYS A 99 -1.50 -7.22 15.53
C LYS A 99 -1.59 -7.50 14.03
N TYR A 100 -1.97 -6.47 13.28
CA TYR A 100 -2.07 -6.52 11.82
C TYR A 100 -1.00 -5.66 11.16
N LEU A 101 -0.41 -6.15 10.07
CA LEU A 101 0.56 -5.45 9.27
C LEU A 101 0.10 -5.30 7.84
N ILE A 102 0.14 -4.08 7.33
CA ILE A 102 0.09 -3.80 5.89
C ILE A 102 1.45 -3.27 5.47
N LEU A 103 2.07 -3.95 4.51
CA LEU A 103 3.34 -3.54 3.93
C LEU A 103 3.11 -3.20 2.47
N THR A 104 3.50 -2.00 2.03
CA THR A 104 3.43 -1.64 0.61
C THR A 104 4.78 -1.78 -0.05
N SER A 105 4.80 -2.31 -1.28
CA SER A 105 6.01 -2.55 -2.04
C SER A 105 5.75 -2.44 -3.55
N LYS A 106 6.83 -2.38 -4.34
CA LYS A 106 6.77 -2.50 -5.79
C LYS A 106 6.67 -3.97 -6.21
N ASN A 107 7.51 -4.83 -5.62
CA ASN A 107 7.57 -6.26 -5.87
C ASN A 107 7.10 -7.04 -4.64
N PRO A 108 6.63 -8.29 -4.79
CA PRO A 108 6.26 -9.12 -3.66
C PRO A 108 7.40 -9.25 -2.64
N ILE A 109 7.09 -9.13 -1.35
CA ILE A 109 8.08 -9.30 -0.28
C ILE A 109 8.72 -10.70 -0.30
N VAL A 110 7.99 -11.71 -0.77
CA VAL A 110 8.48 -13.10 -0.88
C VAL A 110 9.59 -13.25 -1.92
N ASP A 111 9.69 -12.34 -2.88
CA ASP A 111 10.74 -12.35 -3.91
C ASP A 111 12.03 -11.66 -3.43
N HIS A 112 11.98 -11.02 -2.27
CA HIS A 112 13.16 -10.41 -1.67
C HIS A 112 14.05 -11.47 -1.02
N SER A 113 15.35 -11.38 -1.30
CA SER A 113 16.35 -12.29 -0.73
C SER A 113 16.92 -11.70 0.55
N PHE A 114 16.33 -12.05 1.69
CA PHE A 114 16.83 -11.62 2.99
C PHE A 114 18.09 -12.40 3.39
N LYS A 115 19.02 -11.74 4.07
CA LYS A 115 20.20 -12.39 4.71
C LYS A 115 19.76 -13.23 5.90
N LEU A 116 18.74 -12.78 6.64
CA LEU A 116 18.16 -13.52 7.73
C LEU A 116 17.18 -14.58 7.22
N ASN A 117 17.52 -15.87 7.41
CA ASN A 117 16.70 -17.00 6.95
C ASN A 117 15.26 -16.94 7.51
N ASP A 118 15.10 -16.46 8.74
CA ASP A 118 13.79 -16.33 9.38
C ASP A 118 12.89 -15.35 8.62
N LEU A 119 13.43 -14.26 8.08
CA LEU A 119 12.67 -13.32 7.24
C LEU A 119 12.23 -13.96 5.92
N ASN A 120 13.08 -14.78 5.30
CA ASN A 120 12.71 -15.53 4.10
C ASN A 120 11.54 -16.50 4.37
N SER A 121 11.50 -17.09 5.56
CA SER A 121 10.39 -17.98 5.95
C SER A 121 9.11 -17.17 6.26
N ARG A 122 9.24 -16.05 6.97
CA ARG A 122 8.12 -15.19 7.36
C ARG A 122 7.51 -14.45 6.17
N SER A 123 8.30 -14.07 5.15
CA SER A 123 7.79 -13.42 3.95
C SER A 123 6.72 -14.25 3.23
N LYS A 124 6.79 -15.58 3.33
CA LYS A 124 5.79 -16.51 2.77
C LYS A 124 4.44 -16.48 3.50
N ASN A 125 4.38 -15.90 4.70
CA ASN A 125 3.16 -15.78 5.48
C ASN A 125 2.36 -14.51 5.14
N PHE A 126 2.85 -13.66 4.25
CA PHE A 126 2.10 -12.51 3.78
C PHE A 126 0.98 -12.92 2.82
N LEU A 127 -0.18 -12.32 2.97
CA LEU A 127 -1.22 -12.33 1.95
C LEU A 127 -0.82 -11.31 0.87
N LEU A 128 -0.57 -11.79 -0.33
CA LEU A 128 -0.14 -10.95 -1.45
C LEU A 128 -1.35 -10.33 -2.15
N CYS A 129 -1.37 -9.03 -2.28
CA CYS A 129 -2.43 -8.27 -2.90
C CYS A 129 -1.87 -7.30 -3.94
N ASN A 130 -2.07 -7.62 -5.21
CA ASN A 130 -1.61 -6.79 -6.32
C ASN A 130 -2.62 -5.68 -6.63
N ILE A 131 -2.09 -4.47 -6.85
CA ILE A 131 -2.82 -3.34 -7.41
C ILE A 131 -2.23 -3.07 -8.78
N GLU A 132 -3.03 -3.26 -9.81
CA GLU A 132 -2.62 -2.99 -11.18
C GLU A 132 -2.54 -1.49 -11.43
N LYS A 133 -1.81 -1.09 -12.48
CA LYS A 133 -1.84 0.31 -12.94
C LYS A 133 -3.27 0.69 -13.30
N PRO A 134 -3.69 1.92 -12.95
CA PRO A 134 -5.00 2.40 -13.40
C PRO A 134 -5.06 2.38 -14.93
N GLY A 135 -6.10 1.79 -15.49
CA GLY A 135 -6.36 1.86 -16.92
C GLY A 135 -6.70 3.29 -17.37
N ASP A 136 -6.68 3.54 -18.68
CA ASP A 136 -6.94 4.85 -19.28
C ASP A 136 -8.25 5.48 -18.78
N ASP A 137 -9.31 4.67 -18.65
CA ASP A 137 -10.62 5.14 -18.15
C ASP A 137 -10.55 5.67 -16.73
N LEU A 138 -9.81 4.99 -15.85
CA LEU A 138 -9.62 5.42 -14.47
C LEU A 138 -8.71 6.66 -14.40
N MET A 139 -7.65 6.70 -15.19
CA MET A 139 -6.78 7.88 -15.30
C MET A 139 -7.57 9.09 -15.79
N PHE A 140 -8.42 8.89 -16.79
CA PHE A 140 -9.32 9.92 -17.31
C PHE A 140 -10.27 10.44 -16.23
N ALA A 141 -10.95 9.54 -15.49
CA ALA A 141 -11.87 9.89 -14.43
C ALA A 141 -11.18 10.68 -13.30
N LEU A 142 -9.97 10.26 -12.89
CA LEU A 142 -9.18 10.95 -11.86
C LEU A 142 -8.73 12.34 -12.30
N ILE A 143 -8.31 12.49 -13.56
CA ILE A 143 -7.93 13.79 -14.11
C ILE A 143 -9.14 14.71 -14.18
N LEU A 144 -10.28 14.25 -14.70
CA LEU A 144 -11.51 15.04 -14.76
C LEU A 144 -11.96 15.49 -13.37
N LYS A 145 -11.89 14.60 -12.39
CA LYS A 145 -12.26 14.94 -11.02
C LYS A 145 -11.35 16.02 -10.45
N ASN A 146 -10.01 15.84 -10.55
CA ASN A 146 -9.06 16.85 -10.07
C ASN A 146 -9.25 18.23 -10.72
N LEU A 147 -9.63 18.24 -11.99
CA LEU A 147 -9.89 19.48 -12.72
C LEU A 147 -11.21 20.11 -12.28
N SER A 148 -12.24 19.30 -12.07
CA SER A 148 -13.55 19.73 -11.57
C SER A 148 -13.41 20.33 -10.15
N ASP A 149 -12.68 19.67 -9.27
CA ASP A 149 -12.42 20.12 -7.89
C ASP A 149 -11.68 21.47 -7.86
N ARG A 150 -10.87 21.74 -8.88
CA ARG A 150 -10.15 23.01 -9.08
C ARG A 150 -10.92 24.02 -9.92
N GLN A 151 -12.17 23.73 -10.30
CA GLN A 151 -13.02 24.55 -11.17
C GLN A 151 -12.36 24.85 -12.55
N ILE A 152 -11.52 23.94 -13.03
CA ILE A 152 -10.87 24.04 -14.33
C ILE A 152 -11.65 23.21 -15.35
N SER A 153 -12.22 23.86 -16.37
CA SER A 153 -12.85 23.18 -17.51
C SER A 153 -11.79 22.90 -18.58
N ILE A 154 -11.60 21.61 -18.93
CA ILE A 154 -10.67 21.21 -19.98
C ILE A 154 -11.40 20.35 -21.01
N ASP A 155 -11.05 20.54 -22.30
CA ASP A 155 -11.57 19.74 -23.41
C ASP A 155 -11.13 18.27 -23.28
N LYS A 156 -12.06 17.35 -23.51
CA LYS A 156 -11.83 15.90 -23.49
C LYS A 156 -10.63 15.47 -24.35
N LYS A 157 -10.44 16.09 -25.51
CA LYS A 157 -9.31 15.80 -26.41
C LYS A 157 -7.95 16.09 -25.77
N LEU A 158 -7.87 17.13 -24.93
CA LEU A 158 -6.64 17.48 -24.21
C LEU A 158 -6.33 16.47 -23.10
N VAL A 159 -7.37 15.99 -22.41
CA VAL A 159 -7.22 14.96 -21.38
C VAL A 159 -6.76 13.63 -21.99
N ASP A 160 -7.34 13.20 -23.09
CA ASP A 160 -6.90 12.01 -23.84
C ASP A 160 -5.46 12.13 -24.32
N PHE A 161 -5.04 13.32 -24.75
CA PHE A 161 -3.64 13.58 -25.14
C PHE A 161 -2.67 13.47 -23.96
N ILE A 162 -3.05 13.99 -22.79
CA ILE A 162 -2.24 13.94 -21.57
C ILE A 162 -2.06 12.49 -21.12
N ILE A 163 -3.13 11.70 -21.08
CA ILE A 163 -3.10 10.27 -20.67
C ILE A 163 -2.14 9.49 -21.57
N LYS A 164 -2.28 9.60 -22.87
CA LYS A 164 -1.38 8.92 -23.84
C LYS A 164 0.08 9.30 -23.70
N ARG A 165 0.38 10.48 -23.17
CA ARG A 165 1.75 10.95 -22.98
C ARG A 165 2.37 10.51 -21.65
N ILE A 166 1.54 10.34 -20.62
CA ILE A 166 1.97 9.81 -19.32
C ILE A 166 2.35 8.33 -19.48
N ASP A 167 1.60 7.53 -20.24
CA ASP A 167 1.91 6.12 -20.50
C ASP A 167 3.22 5.90 -21.30
N ARG A 168 3.70 6.90 -22.01
CA ARG A 168 4.94 6.82 -22.81
C ARG A 168 6.19 7.32 -22.09
N SER A 169 6.08 7.84 -20.87
CA SER A 169 7.21 8.42 -20.10
C SER A 169 7.78 7.49 -19.03
N TYR A 170 7.48 6.18 -19.12
CA TYR A 170 8.01 5.14 -18.23
C TYR A 170 8.67 4.02 -19.01
#